data_7eaf46b58d3ab8b96cbf21496b8c539e
#
_entry.id   7eaf46b58d3ab8b96cbf21496b8c539e
#
_cell.length_a   1.000
_cell.length_b   1.000
_cell.length_c   1.000
_cell.angle_alpha   90.00
_cell.angle_beta   90.00
_cell.angle_gamma   90.00
#
_symmetry.space_group_name_H-M   'P 1'
#
loop_
_entity.id
_entity.type
_entity.pdbx_description
1 polymer ?
#
loop_
_entity_poly.entity_id
_entity_poly.type
_entity_poly.pdbx_seq_one_letter_code
_entity_poly.pdbx_strand_id
1 'polypeptide(L)'
;MRIFQPLTRSTTAAAVTAKAVAAVHGLPFIAVNHLEAHALTARLNQDVPFPYLLLLTSGGHCQILIAEGIGKFKKLGATVDDAAGEAFDKAAKMMGLGYPGGPKIEQYAKKGDPERFDFPRPMVGKPGCDLSFSGLKTAVRRAVESFSPDGILEHAVLSEQDIADLCACFQRAVLESLCSRLKNGIKLFKKQYPAGTHLVVAGGVAANAALRQALENLAKKYKLSFAAAPMNLCTDNGAMVAWAGMEHFLAGLSDPLDFSPRPRWPLDPASKR
;
A
#
# COMPACT_ATOMS: atom_id res chain seq x y z
N MET A 1 3.21 19.35 5.14
CA MET A 1 2.63 19.24 6.51
C MET A 1 2.37 17.75 6.74
N ARG A 2 3.23 17.09 7.54
CA ARG A 2 3.09 15.65 7.84
C ARG A 2 1.88 15.50 8.75
N ILE A 3 0.83 14.88 8.25
CA ILE A 3 -0.33 14.51 9.07
C ILE A 3 0.16 13.40 10.00
N PHE A 4 0.51 13.77 11.24
CA PHE A 4 0.55 12.83 12.34
C PHE A 4 -0.87 12.29 12.48
N GLN A 5 -1.08 11.00 12.20
CA GLN A 5 -2.24 10.35 12.79
C GLN A 5 -1.92 10.22 14.29
N PRO A 6 -2.55 11.01 15.15
CA PRO A 6 -2.47 10.75 16.58
C PRO A 6 -3.04 9.34 16.77
N LEU A 7 -2.49 8.58 17.74
CA LEU A 7 -3.16 7.41 18.27
C LEU A 7 -4.62 7.82 18.52
N THR A 8 -5.53 7.30 17.72
CA THR A 8 -6.93 7.64 17.90
C THR A 8 -7.33 7.14 19.29
N ARG A 9 -8.22 7.84 19.98
CA ARG A 9 -8.76 7.40 21.28
C ARG A 9 -9.24 5.96 21.23
N SER A 10 -9.74 5.50 20.08
CA SER A 10 -10.14 4.12 19.80
C SER A 10 -9.00 3.12 19.89
N THR A 11 -7.82 3.41 19.31
CA THR A 11 -6.67 2.48 19.35
C THR A 11 -6.13 2.31 20.76
N THR A 12 -6.06 3.40 21.53
CA THR A 12 -5.63 3.34 22.94
C THR A 12 -6.65 2.56 23.78
N ALA A 13 -7.95 2.81 23.59
CA ALA A 13 -9.01 2.08 24.29
C ALA A 13 -8.96 0.56 23.99
N ALA A 14 -8.79 0.19 22.72
CA ALA A 14 -8.65 -1.20 22.31
C ALA A 14 -7.44 -1.87 22.99
N ALA A 15 -6.29 -1.22 23.03
CA ALA A 15 -5.09 -1.75 23.69
C ALA A 15 -5.28 -1.94 25.20
N VAL A 16 -5.91 -0.97 25.87
CA VAL A 16 -6.23 -1.04 27.32
C VAL A 16 -7.21 -2.19 27.60
N THR A 17 -8.26 -2.31 26.79
CA THR A 17 -9.25 -3.40 26.94
C THR A 17 -8.59 -4.77 26.75
N ALA A 18 -7.77 -4.93 25.71
CA ALA A 18 -7.06 -6.19 25.45
C ALA A 18 -6.14 -6.59 26.61
N LYS A 19 -5.40 -5.61 27.17
CA LYS A 19 -4.55 -5.84 28.35
C LYS A 19 -5.35 -6.24 29.59
N ALA A 20 -6.48 -5.58 29.83
CA ALA A 20 -7.34 -5.92 30.96
C ALA A 20 -7.86 -7.36 30.85
N VAL A 21 -8.33 -7.76 29.66
CA VAL A 21 -8.75 -9.16 29.41
C VAL A 21 -7.60 -10.14 29.61
N ALA A 22 -6.43 -9.85 29.05
CA ALA A 22 -5.25 -10.69 29.20
C ALA A 22 -4.85 -10.85 30.68
N ALA A 23 -4.83 -9.75 31.45
CA ALA A 23 -4.48 -9.78 32.87
C ALA A 23 -5.46 -10.58 33.71
N VAL A 24 -6.78 -10.38 33.51
CA VAL A 24 -7.83 -11.09 34.31
C VAL A 24 -7.84 -12.57 34.02
N HIS A 25 -7.61 -12.97 32.77
CA HIS A 25 -7.69 -14.38 32.36
C HIS A 25 -6.33 -15.09 32.28
N GLY A 26 -5.23 -14.44 32.65
CA GLY A 26 -3.89 -15.03 32.58
C GLY A 26 -3.46 -15.38 31.15
N LEU A 27 -3.97 -14.62 30.12
CA LEU A 27 -3.68 -14.87 28.73
C LEU A 27 -2.43 -14.11 28.27
N PRO A 28 -1.67 -14.62 27.28
CA PRO A 28 -0.60 -13.86 26.68
C PRO A 28 -1.15 -12.63 25.97
N PHE A 29 -0.48 -11.49 26.13
CA PHE A 29 -0.75 -10.26 25.40
C PHE A 29 0.21 -10.15 24.21
N ILE A 30 -0.30 -9.76 23.05
CA ILE A 30 0.48 -9.58 21.83
C ILE A 30 0.17 -8.21 21.23
N ALA A 31 1.18 -7.37 21.15
CA ALA A 31 1.11 -6.09 20.49
C ALA A 31 1.38 -6.26 18.99
N VAL A 32 0.41 -5.96 18.16
CA VAL A 32 0.51 -6.12 16.70
C VAL A 32 0.86 -4.81 16.03
N ASN A 33 1.89 -4.81 15.18
CA ASN A 33 2.20 -3.72 14.30
C ASN A 33 1.17 -3.68 13.15
N HIS A 34 0.51 -2.54 12.95
CA HIS A 34 -0.52 -2.38 11.92
C HIS A 34 -0.04 -2.72 10.50
N LEU A 35 1.16 -2.29 10.14
CA LEU A 35 1.74 -2.59 8.82
C LEU A 35 2.09 -4.07 8.67
N GLU A 36 2.49 -4.72 9.76
CA GLU A 36 2.72 -6.16 9.78
C GLU A 36 1.40 -6.94 9.64
N ALA A 37 0.32 -6.47 10.26
CA ALA A 37 -1.00 -7.06 10.07
C ALA A 37 -1.39 -7.10 8.59
N HIS A 38 -1.20 -6.00 7.85
CA HIS A 38 -1.39 -6.01 6.40
C HIS A 38 -0.44 -6.99 5.69
N ALA A 39 0.85 -6.99 6.06
CA ALA A 39 1.87 -7.83 5.44
C ALA A 39 1.57 -9.32 5.54
N LEU A 40 0.99 -9.76 6.68
CA LEU A 40 0.69 -11.15 6.97
C LEU A 40 -0.69 -11.59 6.47
N THR A 41 -1.58 -10.66 6.07
CA THR A 41 -2.98 -10.97 5.73
C THR A 41 -3.10 -11.99 4.59
N ALA A 42 -2.20 -11.97 3.60
CA ALA A 42 -2.22 -12.95 2.51
C ALA A 42 -2.01 -14.40 3.01
N ARG A 43 -1.32 -14.57 4.13
CA ARG A 43 -1.06 -15.88 4.75
C ARG A 43 -2.27 -16.46 5.48
N LEU A 44 -3.32 -15.67 5.69
CA LEU A 44 -4.54 -16.16 6.35
C LEU A 44 -5.24 -17.29 5.55
N ASN A 45 -5.15 -17.25 4.23
CA ASN A 45 -5.85 -18.17 3.34
C ASN A 45 -4.99 -18.72 2.19
N GLN A 46 -3.69 -18.45 2.22
CA GLN A 46 -2.74 -18.94 1.22
C GLN A 46 -1.46 -19.42 1.93
N ASP A 47 -0.88 -20.49 1.43
CA ASP A 47 0.42 -20.95 1.91
C ASP A 47 1.53 -20.09 1.28
N VAL A 48 1.98 -19.09 2.02
CA VAL A 48 3.04 -18.16 1.60
C VAL A 48 4.23 -18.33 2.54
N PRO A 49 5.23 -19.13 2.16
CA PRO A 49 6.43 -19.32 2.98
C PRO A 49 7.31 -18.06 3.03
N PHE A 50 8.01 -17.87 4.13
CA PHE A 50 9.09 -16.90 4.22
C PHE A 50 10.38 -17.47 3.57
N PRO A 51 11.27 -16.62 3.00
CA PRO A 51 11.06 -15.20 2.78
C PRO A 51 10.21 -14.93 1.52
N TYR A 52 9.49 -13.79 1.51
CA TYR A 52 8.78 -13.30 0.32
C TYR A 52 9.00 -11.79 0.09
N LEU A 53 8.88 -11.38 -1.18
CA LEU A 53 8.89 -9.97 -1.54
C LEU A 53 7.50 -9.38 -1.29
N LEU A 54 7.43 -8.26 -0.59
CA LEU A 54 6.19 -7.57 -0.22
C LEU A 54 6.12 -6.19 -0.86
N LEU A 55 5.02 -5.91 -1.57
CA LEU A 55 4.59 -4.57 -1.90
C LEU A 55 3.46 -4.17 -0.93
N LEU A 56 3.74 -3.28 -0.01
CA LEU A 56 2.77 -2.75 0.94
C LEU A 56 2.29 -1.38 0.46
N THR A 57 1.00 -1.27 0.09
CA THR A 57 0.39 -0.07 -0.47
C THR A 57 -0.90 0.27 0.26
N SER A 58 -0.84 1.16 1.25
CA SER A 58 -1.99 1.66 2.00
C SER A 58 -2.25 3.14 1.71
N GLY A 59 -3.26 3.71 2.36
CA GLY A 59 -3.56 5.14 2.26
C GLY A 59 -2.38 6.04 2.65
N GLY A 60 -1.61 5.65 3.68
CA GLY A 60 -0.48 6.45 4.18
C GLY A 60 0.91 5.83 3.96
N HIS A 61 1.00 4.63 3.43
CA HIS A 61 2.28 3.93 3.24
C HIS A 61 2.37 3.28 1.86
N CYS A 62 3.55 3.41 1.24
CA CYS A 62 3.89 2.67 0.04
C CYS A 62 5.35 2.22 0.16
N GLN A 63 5.58 0.91 0.34
CA GLN A 63 6.90 0.33 0.64
C GLN A 63 7.11 -0.98 -0.12
N ILE A 64 8.35 -1.22 -0.53
CA ILE A 64 8.82 -2.51 -1.04
C ILE A 64 9.76 -3.10 0.02
N LEU A 65 9.39 -4.27 0.53
CA LEU A 65 10.12 -4.94 1.63
C LEU A 65 10.36 -6.40 1.28
N ILE A 66 11.30 -7.02 1.99
CA ILE A 66 11.41 -8.47 2.10
C ILE A 66 10.89 -8.85 3.49
N ALA A 67 9.89 -9.72 3.55
CA ALA A 67 9.46 -10.35 4.79
C ALA A 67 10.30 -11.62 4.98
N GLU A 68 11.17 -11.60 5.97
CA GLU A 68 12.11 -12.69 6.27
C GLU A 68 11.55 -13.65 7.33
N GLY A 69 10.53 -13.21 8.07
CA GLY A 69 9.87 -13.95 9.14
C GLY A 69 8.91 -13.04 9.90
N ILE A 70 8.26 -13.60 10.92
CA ILE A 70 7.40 -12.83 11.83
C ILE A 70 8.26 -11.77 12.55
N GLY A 71 7.85 -10.50 12.51
CA GLY A 71 8.59 -9.39 13.09
C GLY A 71 9.90 -9.05 12.37
N LYS A 72 10.24 -9.73 11.27
CA LYS A 72 11.53 -9.57 10.56
C LYS A 72 11.31 -9.09 9.13
N PHE A 73 11.49 -7.80 8.92
CA PHE A 73 11.31 -7.15 7.62
C PHE A 73 12.55 -6.35 7.23
N LYS A 74 12.88 -6.37 5.95
CA LYS A 74 13.96 -5.58 5.36
C LYS A 74 13.41 -4.66 4.30
N LYS A 75 13.49 -3.35 4.51
CA LYS A 75 13.02 -2.34 3.54
C LYS A 75 14.01 -2.21 2.38
N LEU A 76 13.51 -2.35 1.16
CA LEU A 76 14.26 -2.11 -0.08
C LEU A 76 14.02 -0.70 -0.63
N GLY A 77 12.85 -0.13 -0.40
CA GLY A 77 12.50 1.22 -0.79
C GLY A 77 11.12 1.60 -0.25
N ALA A 78 10.84 2.88 -0.26
CA ALA A 78 9.56 3.46 0.17
C ALA A 78 9.22 4.68 -0.67
N THR A 79 7.98 5.18 -0.56
CA THR A 79 7.68 6.50 -1.13
C THR A 79 8.46 7.59 -0.40
N VAL A 80 9.01 8.52 -1.19
CA VAL A 80 9.76 9.69 -0.68
C VAL A 80 8.84 10.90 -0.45
N ASP A 81 7.60 10.79 -0.90
CA ASP A 81 6.58 11.85 -0.80
C ASP A 81 5.19 11.27 -0.51
N ASP A 82 4.18 11.52 -1.34
CA ASP A 82 2.83 10.98 -1.16
C ASP A 82 2.81 9.44 -1.27
N ALA A 83 1.96 8.77 -0.49
CA ALA A 83 1.68 7.35 -0.69
C ALA A 83 0.76 7.15 -1.92
N ALA A 84 0.77 5.93 -2.50
CA ALA A 84 -0.05 5.64 -3.68
C ALA A 84 -1.55 5.88 -3.41
N GLY A 85 -2.10 5.39 -2.29
CA GLY A 85 -3.50 5.61 -1.92
C GLY A 85 -3.84 7.09 -1.75
N GLU A 86 -2.97 7.85 -1.11
CA GLU A 86 -3.10 9.31 -0.98
C GLU A 86 -3.09 10.01 -2.34
N ALA A 87 -2.27 9.54 -3.29
CA ALA A 87 -2.25 10.07 -4.64
C ALA A 87 -3.57 9.80 -5.38
N PHE A 88 -4.16 8.61 -5.23
CA PHE A 88 -5.50 8.29 -5.75
C PHE A 88 -6.57 9.22 -5.17
N ASP A 89 -6.59 9.42 -3.85
CA ASP A 89 -7.60 10.26 -3.19
C ASP A 89 -7.47 11.73 -3.61
N LYS A 90 -6.24 12.25 -3.70
CA LYS A 90 -5.98 13.62 -4.17
C LYS A 90 -6.34 13.82 -5.65
N ALA A 91 -6.03 12.86 -6.52
CA ALA A 91 -6.39 12.91 -7.93
C ALA A 91 -7.93 12.87 -8.10
N ALA A 92 -8.61 11.96 -7.40
CA ALA A 92 -10.08 11.88 -7.42
C ALA A 92 -10.73 13.18 -6.97
N LYS A 93 -10.22 13.81 -5.91
CA LYS A 93 -10.72 15.11 -5.43
C LYS A 93 -10.58 16.20 -6.50
N MET A 94 -9.45 16.26 -7.21
CA MET A 94 -9.23 17.25 -8.28
C MET A 94 -10.17 17.05 -9.48
N MET A 95 -10.57 15.81 -9.76
CA MET A 95 -11.54 15.46 -10.81
C MET A 95 -13.01 15.49 -10.34
N GLY A 96 -13.28 15.99 -9.13
CA GLY A 96 -14.65 16.09 -8.59
C GLY A 96 -15.28 14.75 -8.15
N LEU A 97 -14.50 13.66 -8.07
CA LEU A 97 -15.03 12.32 -7.75
C LEU A 97 -15.25 12.09 -6.25
N GLY A 98 -14.63 12.89 -5.38
CA GLY A 98 -14.77 12.77 -3.92
C GLY A 98 -14.00 11.56 -3.36
N TYR A 99 -14.39 11.11 -2.14
CA TYR A 99 -13.70 10.07 -1.35
C TYR A 99 -14.60 8.83 -1.18
N PRO A 100 -14.06 7.60 -1.11
CA PRO A 100 -12.67 7.21 -1.39
C PRO A 100 -12.33 7.28 -2.88
N GLY A 101 -11.12 7.77 -3.22
CA GLY A 101 -10.73 8.03 -4.60
C GLY A 101 -10.38 6.79 -5.40
N GLY A 102 -9.69 5.82 -4.79
CA GLY A 102 -9.22 4.62 -5.47
C GLY A 102 -10.30 3.86 -6.25
N PRO A 103 -11.40 3.43 -5.62
CA PRO A 103 -12.49 2.72 -6.29
C PRO A 103 -13.16 3.53 -7.40
N LYS A 104 -13.30 4.84 -7.21
CA LYS A 104 -13.93 5.73 -8.20
C LYS A 104 -13.04 5.91 -9.44
N ILE A 105 -11.75 6.16 -9.23
CA ILE A 105 -10.78 6.23 -10.34
C ILE A 105 -10.77 4.90 -11.10
N GLU A 106 -10.76 3.76 -10.43
CA GLU A 106 -10.80 2.46 -11.08
C GLU A 106 -12.07 2.26 -11.92
N GLN A 107 -13.23 2.71 -11.40
CA GLN A 107 -14.50 2.60 -12.12
C GLN A 107 -14.50 3.42 -13.42
N TYR A 108 -14.06 4.70 -13.34
CA TYR A 108 -14.00 5.58 -14.50
C TYR A 108 -12.90 5.15 -15.49
N ALA A 109 -11.76 4.72 -15.01
CA ALA A 109 -10.63 4.28 -15.84
C ALA A 109 -10.98 3.12 -16.79
N LYS A 110 -11.99 2.29 -16.47
CA LYS A 110 -12.47 1.21 -17.34
C LYS A 110 -13.09 1.69 -18.65
N LYS A 111 -13.52 2.96 -18.73
CA LYS A 111 -14.18 3.57 -19.87
C LYS A 111 -13.30 4.60 -20.60
N GLY A 112 -12.14 4.94 -20.02
CA GLY A 112 -11.24 5.98 -20.51
C GLY A 112 -10.14 5.48 -21.42
N ASP A 113 -9.61 6.39 -22.23
CA ASP A 113 -8.42 6.18 -23.03
C ASP A 113 -7.15 6.42 -22.18
N PRO A 114 -6.33 5.37 -21.92
CA PRO A 114 -5.12 5.51 -21.11
C PRO A 114 -3.97 6.21 -21.85
N GLU A 115 -4.11 6.56 -23.13
CA GLU A 115 -3.08 7.23 -23.96
C GLU A 115 -3.32 8.72 -24.15
N ARG A 116 -4.52 9.25 -23.77
CA ARG A 116 -4.90 10.64 -24.07
C ARG A 116 -4.00 11.67 -23.37
N PHE A 117 -3.54 11.41 -22.14
CA PHE A 117 -2.66 12.31 -21.38
C PHE A 117 -1.35 11.62 -21.06
N ASP A 118 -0.24 12.26 -21.40
CA ASP A 118 1.10 11.77 -21.06
C ASP A 118 1.50 12.23 -19.66
N PHE A 119 1.06 11.48 -18.65
CA PHE A 119 1.46 11.73 -17.27
C PHE A 119 2.87 11.20 -16.98
N PRO A 120 3.64 11.86 -16.10
CA PRO A 120 4.98 11.41 -15.75
C PRO A 120 4.94 10.04 -15.03
N ARG A 121 6.02 9.27 -15.19
CA ARG A 121 6.27 8.02 -14.44
C ARG A 121 7.42 8.25 -13.46
N PRO A 122 7.13 8.77 -12.25
CA PRO A 122 8.19 9.15 -11.33
C PRO A 122 9.08 7.96 -10.98
N MET A 123 10.38 8.22 -10.80
CA MET A 123 11.40 7.24 -10.43
C MET A 123 11.70 6.15 -11.47
N VAL A 124 10.95 6.04 -12.58
CA VAL A 124 11.25 5.09 -13.66
C VAL A 124 12.65 5.35 -14.21
N GLY A 125 13.44 4.28 -14.40
CA GLY A 125 14.84 4.36 -14.86
C GLY A 125 15.87 4.70 -13.78
N LYS A 126 15.46 5.15 -12.58
CA LYS A 126 16.40 5.43 -11.48
C LYS A 126 16.79 4.14 -10.74
N PRO A 127 18.00 4.07 -10.14
CA PRO A 127 18.40 2.94 -9.29
C PRO A 127 17.54 2.84 -8.02
N GLY A 128 17.62 1.70 -7.33
CA GLY A 128 16.91 1.44 -6.08
C GLY A 128 15.42 1.14 -6.26
N CYS A 129 14.66 1.11 -5.17
CA CYS A 129 13.25 0.73 -5.11
C CYS A 129 12.34 1.85 -4.57
N ASP A 130 12.85 3.07 -4.37
CA ASP A 130 12.05 4.18 -3.88
C ASP A 130 10.97 4.58 -4.89
N LEU A 131 9.87 5.07 -4.36
CA LEU A 131 8.65 5.47 -5.06
C LEU A 131 8.41 6.98 -4.89
N SER A 132 7.64 7.59 -5.81
CA SER A 132 7.21 8.97 -5.70
C SER A 132 5.90 9.15 -6.48
N PHE A 133 4.98 9.95 -5.97
CA PHE A 133 3.68 10.22 -6.59
C PHE A 133 3.30 11.71 -6.61
N SER A 134 4.03 12.59 -5.91
CA SER A 134 3.69 14.01 -5.82
C SER A 134 3.78 14.72 -7.18
N GLY A 135 4.75 14.36 -8.03
CA GLY A 135 4.87 14.90 -9.39
C GLY A 135 3.68 14.50 -10.27
N LEU A 136 3.17 13.29 -10.12
CA LEU A 136 2.00 12.80 -10.84
C LEU A 136 0.73 13.58 -10.43
N LYS A 137 0.55 13.83 -9.13
CA LYS A 137 -0.53 14.70 -8.63
C LYS A 137 -0.51 16.07 -9.27
N THR A 138 0.67 16.69 -9.38
CA THR A 138 0.83 18.01 -10.02
C THR A 138 0.48 17.96 -11.51
N ALA A 139 0.83 16.88 -12.20
CA ALA A 139 0.48 16.69 -13.61
C ALA A 139 -1.04 16.55 -13.81
N VAL A 140 -1.72 15.78 -12.96
CA VAL A 140 -3.20 15.68 -12.97
C VAL A 140 -3.82 17.05 -12.73
N ARG A 141 -3.36 17.80 -11.74
CA ARG A 141 -3.85 19.15 -11.48
C ARG A 141 -3.78 20.05 -12.71
N ARG A 142 -2.61 20.11 -13.36
CA ARG A 142 -2.42 20.91 -14.59
C ARG A 142 -3.33 20.44 -15.73
N ALA A 143 -3.52 19.14 -15.88
CA ALA A 143 -4.43 18.60 -16.88
C ALA A 143 -5.88 19.01 -16.62
N VAL A 144 -6.35 19.00 -15.36
CA VAL A 144 -7.69 19.47 -15.00
C VAL A 144 -7.79 20.99 -15.19
N GLU A 145 -6.81 21.77 -14.76
CA GLU A 145 -6.76 23.23 -14.94
C GLU A 145 -6.84 23.64 -16.42
N SER A 146 -6.36 22.81 -17.37
CA SER A 146 -6.46 23.11 -18.81
C SER A 146 -7.90 23.05 -19.36
N PHE A 147 -8.85 22.51 -18.61
CA PHE A 147 -10.28 22.54 -18.94
C PHE A 147 -11.01 23.74 -18.34
N SER A 148 -10.29 24.64 -17.67
CA SER A 148 -10.82 25.88 -17.15
C SER A 148 -10.52 27.07 -18.07
N PRO A 149 -11.48 27.97 -18.31
CA PRO A 149 -11.25 29.16 -19.12
C PRO A 149 -10.17 30.11 -18.58
N ASP A 150 -9.97 30.10 -17.26
CA ASP A 150 -9.02 30.98 -16.54
C ASP A 150 -7.88 30.23 -15.87
N GLY A 151 -7.78 28.90 -16.07
CA GLY A 151 -6.75 28.06 -15.48
C GLY A 151 -6.95 27.77 -13.99
N ILE A 152 -8.12 28.09 -13.41
CA ILE A 152 -8.43 27.84 -12.02
C ILE A 152 -9.12 26.47 -11.89
N LEU A 153 -8.59 25.60 -11.01
CA LEU A 153 -9.05 24.21 -10.85
C LEU A 153 -10.57 24.12 -10.58
N GLU A 154 -11.07 25.02 -9.74
CA GLU A 154 -12.47 25.05 -9.31
C GLU A 154 -13.43 25.47 -10.44
N HIS A 155 -12.93 26.09 -11.51
CA HIS A 155 -13.68 26.50 -12.68
C HIS A 155 -13.57 25.53 -13.86
N ALA A 156 -12.84 24.43 -13.69
CA ALA A 156 -12.70 23.42 -14.72
C ALA A 156 -14.03 22.69 -14.98
N VAL A 157 -14.42 22.60 -16.25
CA VAL A 157 -15.63 21.87 -16.68
C VAL A 157 -15.20 20.61 -17.41
N LEU A 158 -15.31 19.47 -16.73
CA LEU A 158 -14.94 18.16 -17.26
C LEU A 158 -16.19 17.41 -17.73
N SER A 159 -16.16 16.88 -18.95
CA SER A 159 -17.13 15.89 -19.39
C SER A 159 -16.89 14.53 -18.68
N GLU A 160 -17.88 13.64 -18.72
CA GLU A 160 -17.67 12.26 -18.21
C GLU A 160 -16.52 11.54 -18.91
N GLN A 161 -16.33 11.80 -20.23
CA GLN A 161 -15.24 11.21 -20.98
C GLN A 161 -13.88 11.79 -20.56
N ASP A 162 -13.79 13.10 -20.30
CA ASP A 162 -12.55 13.71 -19.80
C ASP A 162 -12.14 13.12 -18.47
N ILE A 163 -13.10 12.93 -17.56
CA ILE A 163 -12.88 12.28 -16.26
C ILE A 163 -12.41 10.83 -16.46
N ALA A 164 -13.05 10.08 -17.36
CA ALA A 164 -12.69 8.70 -17.63
C ALA A 164 -11.24 8.58 -18.15
N ASP A 165 -10.85 9.42 -19.10
CA ASP A 165 -9.52 9.43 -19.71
C ASP A 165 -8.45 9.88 -18.71
N LEU A 166 -8.71 10.92 -17.92
CA LEU A 166 -7.83 11.35 -16.83
C LEU A 166 -7.61 10.22 -15.81
N CYS A 167 -8.68 9.49 -15.43
CA CYS A 167 -8.58 8.36 -14.53
C CYS A 167 -7.76 7.21 -15.13
N ALA A 168 -7.99 6.89 -16.41
CA ALA A 168 -7.27 5.82 -17.10
C ALA A 168 -5.77 6.13 -17.23
N CYS A 169 -5.42 7.34 -17.66
CA CYS A 169 -4.04 7.80 -17.77
C CYS A 169 -3.34 7.85 -16.41
N PHE A 170 -4.01 8.36 -15.37
CA PHE A 170 -3.48 8.41 -14.01
C PHE A 170 -3.20 7.01 -13.47
N GLN A 171 -4.21 6.11 -13.53
CA GLN A 171 -4.08 4.73 -13.07
C GLN A 171 -2.92 4.03 -13.77
N ARG A 172 -2.81 4.16 -15.11
CA ARG A 172 -1.70 3.60 -15.88
C ARG A 172 -0.35 4.12 -15.42
N ALA A 173 -0.21 5.43 -15.21
CA ALA A 173 1.05 6.03 -14.75
C ALA A 173 1.48 5.51 -13.37
N VAL A 174 0.54 5.33 -12.43
CA VAL A 174 0.79 4.70 -11.12
C VAL A 174 1.23 3.25 -11.29
N LEU A 175 0.52 2.46 -12.11
CA LEU A 175 0.85 1.06 -12.39
C LEU A 175 2.25 0.88 -12.96
N GLU A 176 2.60 1.67 -13.97
CA GLU A 176 3.90 1.60 -14.63
C GLU A 176 5.04 1.98 -13.67
N SER A 177 4.82 3.02 -12.83
CA SER A 177 5.76 3.41 -11.79
C SER A 177 5.97 2.30 -10.76
N LEU A 178 4.90 1.74 -10.19
CA LEU A 178 4.96 0.62 -9.24
C LEU A 178 5.66 -0.60 -9.84
N CYS A 179 5.27 -1.02 -11.04
CA CYS A 179 5.87 -2.16 -11.73
C CYS A 179 7.36 -1.95 -12.00
N SER A 180 7.77 -0.74 -12.39
CA SER A 180 9.18 -0.41 -12.62
C SER A 180 10.02 -0.55 -11.34
N ARG A 181 9.53 -0.01 -10.23
CA ARG A 181 10.26 -0.08 -8.94
C ARG A 181 10.28 -1.50 -8.39
N LEU A 182 9.15 -2.21 -8.52
CA LEU A 182 9.06 -3.60 -8.07
C LEU A 182 9.96 -4.55 -8.87
N LYS A 183 10.21 -4.29 -10.18
CA LYS A 183 11.22 -5.03 -10.97
C LYS A 183 12.60 -4.98 -10.31
N ASN A 184 13.00 -3.81 -9.77
CA ASN A 184 14.27 -3.68 -9.06
C ASN A 184 14.23 -4.48 -7.75
N GLY A 185 13.13 -4.40 -7.00
CA GLY A 185 12.91 -5.19 -5.79
C GLY A 185 13.00 -6.69 -6.04
N ILE A 186 12.37 -7.19 -7.12
CA ILE A 186 12.45 -8.61 -7.52
C ILE A 186 13.89 -9.04 -7.81
N LYS A 187 14.67 -8.21 -8.52
CA LYS A 187 16.08 -8.52 -8.80
C LYS A 187 16.90 -8.62 -7.51
N LEU A 188 16.71 -7.69 -6.57
CA LEU A 188 17.38 -7.69 -5.28
C LEU A 188 16.96 -8.90 -4.42
N PHE A 189 15.64 -9.17 -4.37
CA PHE A 189 15.08 -10.31 -3.66
C PHE A 189 15.65 -11.64 -4.17
N LYS A 190 15.60 -11.88 -5.48
CA LYS A 190 16.15 -13.12 -6.08
C LYS A 190 17.65 -13.27 -5.91
N LYS A 191 18.39 -12.17 -5.89
CA LYS A 191 19.84 -12.20 -5.60
C LYS A 191 20.12 -12.63 -4.17
N GLN A 192 19.32 -12.14 -3.21
CA GLN A 192 19.51 -12.44 -1.79
C GLN A 192 18.86 -13.76 -1.39
N TYR A 193 17.72 -14.11 -1.98
CA TYR A 193 16.93 -15.31 -1.71
C TYR A 193 16.57 -16.03 -3.01
N PRO A 194 17.52 -16.80 -3.60
CA PRO A 194 17.29 -17.51 -4.86
C PRO A 194 16.10 -18.49 -4.80
N ALA A 195 15.87 -19.10 -3.63
CA ALA A 195 14.75 -20.01 -3.37
C ALA A 195 13.44 -19.29 -3.00
N GLY A 196 13.44 -17.97 -2.86
CA GLY A 196 12.24 -17.19 -2.57
C GLY A 196 11.27 -17.21 -3.74
N THR A 197 10.01 -17.58 -3.47
CA THR A 197 9.05 -17.97 -4.51
C THR A 197 7.87 -17.00 -4.64
N HIS A 198 7.62 -16.08 -3.69
CA HIS A 198 6.40 -15.30 -3.67
C HIS A 198 6.61 -13.79 -3.79
N LEU A 199 5.70 -13.17 -4.53
CA LEU A 199 5.40 -11.74 -4.49
C LEU A 199 4.06 -11.55 -3.79
N VAL A 200 4.08 -10.87 -2.65
CA VAL A 200 2.89 -10.54 -1.87
C VAL A 200 2.53 -9.07 -2.08
N VAL A 201 1.24 -8.79 -2.24
CA VAL A 201 0.72 -7.42 -2.32
C VAL A 201 -0.32 -7.21 -1.22
N ALA A 202 -0.14 -6.16 -0.43
CA ALA A 202 -0.97 -5.88 0.74
C ALA A 202 -1.34 -4.39 0.85
N GLY A 203 -2.42 -4.11 1.60
CA GLY A 203 -2.96 -2.77 1.84
C GLY A 203 -4.06 -2.38 0.85
N GLY A 204 -4.74 -1.25 1.12
CA GLY A 204 -5.97 -0.87 0.41
C GLY A 204 -5.83 -0.71 -1.10
N VAL A 205 -4.69 -0.25 -1.60
CA VAL A 205 -4.45 -0.12 -3.07
C VAL A 205 -4.38 -1.50 -3.75
N ALA A 206 -4.09 -2.57 -3.00
CA ALA A 206 -4.14 -3.95 -3.50
C ALA A 206 -5.57 -4.41 -3.86
N ALA A 207 -6.60 -3.67 -3.49
CA ALA A 207 -7.98 -3.92 -3.92
C ALA A 207 -8.23 -3.52 -5.39
N ASN A 208 -7.38 -2.69 -6.01
CA ASN A 208 -7.53 -2.29 -7.41
C ASN A 208 -7.24 -3.48 -8.34
N ALA A 209 -8.22 -3.87 -9.16
CA ALA A 209 -8.13 -5.05 -10.03
C ALA A 209 -7.06 -4.88 -11.14
N ALA A 210 -6.94 -3.68 -11.71
CA ALA A 210 -5.93 -3.41 -12.75
C ALA A 210 -4.51 -3.53 -12.15
N LEU A 211 -4.31 -3.03 -10.93
CA LEU A 211 -3.05 -3.20 -10.21
C LEU A 211 -2.74 -4.68 -9.95
N ARG A 212 -3.71 -5.44 -9.42
CA ARG A 212 -3.52 -6.89 -9.21
C ARG A 212 -3.10 -7.61 -10.46
N GLN A 213 -3.81 -7.38 -11.57
CA GLN A 213 -3.51 -8.03 -12.84
C GLN A 213 -2.11 -7.68 -13.36
N ALA A 214 -1.71 -6.40 -13.27
CA ALA A 214 -0.38 -5.96 -13.69
C ALA A 214 0.73 -6.60 -12.84
N LEU A 215 0.53 -6.69 -11.51
CA LEU A 215 1.49 -7.28 -10.58
C LEU A 215 1.55 -8.81 -10.68
N GLU A 216 0.42 -9.47 -10.94
CA GLU A 216 0.37 -10.90 -11.22
C GLU A 216 1.12 -11.24 -12.51
N ASN A 217 0.94 -10.46 -13.58
CA ASN A 217 1.67 -10.62 -14.83
C ASN A 217 3.18 -10.40 -14.61
N LEU A 218 3.54 -9.41 -13.77
CA LEU A 218 4.92 -9.17 -13.40
C LEU A 218 5.52 -10.35 -12.62
N ALA A 219 4.79 -10.89 -11.64
CA ALA A 219 5.21 -12.07 -10.87
C ALA A 219 5.47 -13.27 -11.79
N LYS A 220 4.51 -13.59 -12.68
CA LYS A 220 4.64 -14.67 -13.69
C LYS A 220 5.88 -14.49 -14.57
N LYS A 221 6.14 -13.25 -15.04
CA LYS A 221 7.34 -12.95 -15.86
C LYS A 221 8.64 -13.29 -15.14
N TYR A 222 8.67 -13.12 -13.81
CA TYR A 222 9.86 -13.41 -13.00
C TYR A 222 9.80 -14.76 -12.29
N LYS A 223 8.86 -15.64 -12.66
CA LYS A 223 8.66 -16.97 -12.06
C LYS A 223 8.48 -16.89 -10.54
N LEU A 224 7.64 -15.97 -10.10
CA LEU A 224 7.17 -15.84 -8.72
C LEU A 224 5.68 -16.18 -8.67
N SER A 225 5.25 -16.86 -7.61
CA SER A 225 3.84 -16.99 -7.24
C SER A 225 3.33 -15.64 -6.75
N PHE A 226 2.13 -15.26 -7.18
CA PHE A 226 1.47 -14.05 -6.73
C PHE A 226 0.52 -14.36 -5.58
N ALA A 227 0.60 -13.60 -4.50
CA ALA A 227 -0.31 -13.70 -3.38
C ALA A 227 -0.80 -12.31 -2.96
N ALA A 228 -2.09 -12.20 -2.66
CA ALA A 228 -2.70 -11.00 -2.11
C ALA A 228 -3.88 -11.39 -1.23
N ALA A 229 -4.18 -10.57 -0.23
CA ALA A 229 -5.38 -10.75 0.57
C ALA A 229 -6.65 -10.74 -0.29
N PRO A 230 -7.74 -11.43 0.10
CA PRO A 230 -9.06 -11.23 -0.48
C PRO A 230 -9.45 -9.76 -0.50
N MET A 231 -10.22 -9.34 -1.50
CA MET A 231 -10.57 -7.92 -1.71
C MET A 231 -11.17 -7.27 -0.47
N ASN A 232 -12.03 -7.98 0.25
CA ASN A 232 -12.67 -7.54 1.49
C ASN A 232 -11.75 -7.46 2.71
N LEU A 233 -10.53 -8.01 2.61
CA LEU A 233 -9.51 -7.97 3.66
C LEU A 233 -8.31 -7.07 3.32
N CYS A 234 -8.34 -6.37 2.18
CA CYS A 234 -7.26 -5.46 1.78
C CYS A 234 -7.22 -4.16 2.58
N THR A 235 -8.38 -3.68 3.05
CA THR A 235 -8.48 -2.49 3.91
C THR A 235 -8.39 -2.87 5.39
N ASP A 236 -8.26 -1.87 6.27
CA ASP A 236 -8.19 -2.07 7.72
C ASP A 236 -9.38 -2.90 8.23
N ASN A 237 -9.08 -3.97 8.94
CA ASN A 237 -10.08 -4.87 9.51
C ASN A 237 -9.53 -5.62 10.75
N GLY A 238 -10.42 -6.12 11.59
CA GLY A 238 -10.05 -6.86 12.81
C GLY A 238 -9.40 -8.22 12.54
N ALA A 239 -9.76 -8.87 11.43
CA ALA A 239 -9.25 -10.22 11.12
C ALA A 239 -7.74 -10.18 10.79
N MET A 240 -7.24 -9.15 10.10
CA MET A 240 -5.82 -9.03 9.82
C MET A 240 -5.00 -8.86 11.11
N VAL A 241 -5.52 -8.13 12.10
CA VAL A 241 -4.84 -7.91 13.38
C VAL A 241 -4.86 -9.20 14.21
N ALA A 242 -6.01 -9.90 14.25
CA ALA A 242 -6.13 -11.18 14.94
C ALA A 242 -5.20 -12.24 14.32
N TRP A 243 -5.13 -12.29 12.99
CA TRP A 243 -4.24 -13.21 12.27
C TRP A 243 -2.77 -12.94 12.57
N ALA A 244 -2.33 -11.69 12.49
CA ALA A 244 -0.95 -11.33 12.85
C ALA A 244 -0.63 -11.71 14.31
N GLY A 245 -1.57 -11.46 15.23
CA GLY A 245 -1.44 -11.91 16.62
C GLY A 245 -1.30 -13.43 16.73
N MET A 246 -2.08 -14.19 15.96
CA MET A 246 -1.98 -15.67 15.93
C MET A 246 -0.62 -16.13 15.39
N GLU A 247 -0.11 -15.53 14.32
CA GLU A 247 1.22 -15.84 13.77
C GLU A 247 2.33 -15.58 14.80
N HIS A 248 2.25 -14.45 15.55
CA HIS A 248 3.17 -14.17 16.65
C HIS A 248 3.05 -15.21 17.78
N PHE A 249 1.83 -15.57 18.17
CA PHE A 249 1.58 -16.57 19.20
C PHE A 249 2.16 -17.92 18.82
N LEU A 250 1.92 -18.38 17.59
CA LEU A 250 2.47 -19.65 17.08
C LEU A 250 3.99 -19.63 16.98
N ALA A 251 4.60 -18.47 16.81
CA ALA A 251 6.06 -18.26 16.87
C ALA A 251 6.60 -18.17 18.31
N GLY A 252 5.77 -18.30 19.33
CA GLY A 252 6.15 -18.21 20.75
C GLY A 252 6.43 -16.78 21.23
N LEU A 253 5.94 -15.78 20.52
CA LEU A 253 6.14 -14.36 20.83
C LEU A 253 4.96 -13.80 21.63
N SER A 254 5.27 -13.04 22.66
CA SER A 254 4.30 -12.30 23.47
C SER A 254 4.95 -11.03 24.02
N ASP A 255 4.13 -10.06 24.39
CA ASP A 255 4.57 -8.79 24.95
C ASP A 255 4.12 -8.64 26.41
N PRO A 256 4.86 -7.87 27.22
CA PRO A 256 4.46 -7.60 28.58
C PRO A 256 3.26 -6.64 28.63
N LEU A 257 2.49 -6.70 29.74
CA LEU A 257 1.29 -5.86 29.90
C LEU A 257 1.60 -4.35 30.02
N ASP A 258 2.82 -3.97 30.32
CA ASP A 258 3.28 -2.57 30.33
C ASP A 258 3.71 -2.05 28.95
N PHE A 259 3.67 -2.90 27.89
CA PHE A 259 3.98 -2.49 26.52
C PHE A 259 3.20 -1.23 26.14
N SER A 260 3.90 -0.16 25.77
CA SER A 260 3.26 1.11 25.41
C SER A 260 2.92 1.16 23.92
N PRO A 261 1.72 1.64 23.53
CA PRO A 261 1.37 1.84 22.13
C PRO A 261 2.38 2.73 21.42
N ARG A 262 2.80 2.34 20.22
CA ARG A 262 3.84 3.03 19.43
C ARG A 262 3.21 3.72 18.21
N PRO A 263 3.04 5.05 18.21
CA PRO A 263 2.47 5.79 17.05
C PRO A 263 3.34 5.70 15.80
N ARG A 264 4.65 5.47 15.98
CA ARG A 264 5.62 5.22 14.92
C ARG A 264 6.31 3.89 15.20
N TRP A 265 5.93 2.90 14.45
CA TRP A 265 6.48 1.56 14.58
C TRP A 265 6.87 1.05 13.19
N PRO A 266 8.06 1.40 12.67
CA PRO A 266 8.51 0.93 11.37
C PRO A 266 8.69 -0.58 11.37
N LEU A 267 8.39 -1.24 10.24
CA LEU A 267 8.62 -2.67 10.05
C LEU A 267 10.11 -3.02 10.02
N ASP A 268 10.95 -2.13 9.49
CA ASP A 268 12.40 -2.24 9.50
C ASP A 268 13.01 -1.11 10.34
N PRO A 269 13.31 -1.36 11.63
CA PRO A 269 13.90 -0.35 12.50
C PRO A 269 15.32 0.07 12.11
N ALA A 270 16.07 -0.80 11.42
CA ALA A 270 17.44 -0.54 11.00
C ALA A 270 17.52 0.35 9.75
N SER A 271 16.42 0.50 9.01
CA SER A 271 16.42 1.33 7.81
C SER A 271 16.48 2.81 8.20
N LYS A 272 17.59 3.48 7.86
CA LYS A 272 17.65 4.95 7.90
C LYS A 272 16.51 5.52 7.03
N ARG A 273 15.90 6.63 7.47
CA ARG A 273 14.88 7.36 6.73
C ARG A 273 15.40 7.86 5.40
#